data_213a1926eb3ae3cef9d913c1eeae5fb9
#
_entry.id   213a1926eb3ae3cef9d913c1eeae5fb9
#
_cell.length_a   1.000
_cell.length_b   1.000
_cell.length_c   1.000
_cell.angle_alpha   90.00
_cell.angle_beta   90.00
_cell.angle_gamma   90.00
#
_symmetry.space_group_name_H-M   'P 1'
#
loop_
_entity.id
_entity.type
_entity.pdbx_description
1 polymer ?
#
loop_
_entity_poly.entity_id
_entity_poly.type
_entity_poly.pdbx_seq_one_letter_code
_entity_poly.pdbx_strand_id
1 'polypeptide(L)'
;SYDGGGDDGWFMGYKMDKVSPKDKQMKTILYSLLDVGNPYMYLGYFIHDINYVLDYGEACLVYAGKLMGLAGYGKVRDEWVEPLTDYYHKWNREGYNPVENNAPGYMEELGKKIGLSFVYCWDDMSEFYEHAHPEHRLKGDDAADLIATSQKVFEDLVFNEIKPFIDEYKTNVCLTGGCALNILLNSKIRKYVKKKYNKEVYVAPNSSDCGLATGLILDYVRPSTPPDLTYAGEDVIDKDMFFSYCDMKNQKYYNDPTELKTVADNLRSSKIYGLVQGTSEHGPRALGNRSLIG
;
A
#
# COMPACT_ATOMS: atom_id res chain seq x y z
N SER A 1 -6.35 9.62 -8.84
CA SER A 1 -6.64 8.29 -8.28
C SER A 1 -5.82 7.23 -9.01
N TYR A 2 -5.30 6.26 -8.30
CA TYR A 2 -4.62 5.10 -8.88
C TYR A 2 -4.86 3.87 -7.99
N ASP A 3 -5.32 2.80 -8.64
CA ASP A 3 -5.76 1.59 -7.97
C ASP A 3 -5.48 0.36 -8.85
N GLY A 4 -5.74 -0.84 -8.32
CA GLY A 4 -5.71 -2.09 -9.06
C GLY A 4 -7.00 -2.37 -9.85
N GLY A 5 -7.95 -1.45 -9.81
CA GLY A 5 -9.22 -1.50 -10.54
C GLY A 5 -10.15 -0.38 -10.08
N GLY A 6 -10.95 0.15 -10.96
CA GLY A 6 -11.93 1.21 -10.67
C GLY A 6 -12.94 1.33 -11.80
N ASP A 7 -14.06 2.02 -11.55
CA ASP A 7 -15.21 2.08 -12.46
C ASP A 7 -14.89 2.65 -13.84
N ASP A 8 -13.93 3.61 -13.91
CA ASP A 8 -13.57 4.29 -15.15
C ASP A 8 -12.13 4.00 -15.62
N GLY A 9 -11.40 3.14 -14.94
CA GLY A 9 -10.02 2.79 -15.27
C GLY A 9 -9.11 2.70 -14.05
N TRP A 10 -7.91 2.18 -14.25
CA TRP A 10 -6.98 1.89 -13.14
C TRP A 10 -6.17 3.11 -12.70
N PHE A 11 -6.02 4.09 -13.57
CA PHE A 11 -5.25 5.28 -13.27
C PHE A 11 -5.93 6.52 -13.86
N MET A 12 -6.45 7.38 -12.98
CA MET A 12 -7.20 8.57 -13.36
C MET A 12 -6.58 9.83 -12.74
N GLY A 13 -6.45 10.87 -13.55
CA GLY A 13 -6.04 12.19 -13.10
C GLY A 13 -7.15 13.21 -13.33
N TYR A 14 -7.39 14.03 -12.31
CA TYR A 14 -8.40 15.09 -12.36
C TYR A 14 -7.78 16.43 -12.01
N LYS A 15 -8.16 17.47 -12.75
CA LYS A 15 -7.91 18.85 -12.38
C LYS A 15 -9.17 19.43 -11.75
N MET A 16 -8.99 20.03 -10.58
CA MET A 16 -10.05 20.80 -9.93
C MET A 16 -9.66 22.27 -9.91
N ASP A 17 -10.45 23.11 -10.55
CA ASP A 17 -10.28 24.55 -10.46
C ASP A 17 -10.88 25.09 -9.14
N LYS A 18 -10.33 26.19 -8.61
CA LYS A 18 -10.88 26.88 -7.45
C LYS A 18 -12.20 27.56 -7.84
N VAL A 19 -13.24 26.79 -7.99
CA VAL A 19 -14.59 27.30 -8.21
C VAL A 19 -15.35 27.24 -6.89
N SER A 20 -16.37 28.11 -6.78
CA SER A 20 -17.33 28.12 -5.66
C SER A 20 -17.66 26.68 -5.21
N PRO A 21 -17.81 26.41 -3.91
CA PRO A 21 -18.17 25.08 -3.41
C PRO A 21 -19.42 24.45 -4.07
N LYS A 22 -20.23 25.25 -4.75
CA LYS A 22 -21.44 24.79 -5.44
C LYS A 22 -21.23 24.31 -6.87
N ASP A 23 -20.12 24.72 -7.53
CA ASP A 23 -19.87 24.45 -8.96
C ASP A 23 -18.53 23.74 -9.18
N LYS A 24 -18.26 22.68 -8.43
CA LYS A 24 -17.05 21.90 -8.61
C LYS A 24 -17.09 21.15 -9.94
N GLN A 25 -16.42 21.68 -10.95
CA GLN A 25 -16.12 20.91 -12.16
C GLN A 25 -14.75 20.23 -12.00
N MET A 26 -14.78 18.93 -11.82
CA MET A 26 -13.59 18.10 -12.00
C MET A 26 -13.41 17.81 -13.49
N LYS A 27 -12.27 18.20 -14.03
CA LYS A 27 -11.91 17.88 -15.42
C LYS A 27 -10.95 16.72 -15.42
N THR A 28 -11.31 15.63 -16.09
CA THR A 28 -10.37 14.53 -16.35
C THR A 28 -9.23 15.04 -17.22
N ILE A 29 -8.00 14.83 -16.79
CA ILE A 29 -6.77 15.24 -17.48
C ILE A 29 -5.89 14.07 -17.82
N LEU A 30 -6.05 12.93 -17.14
CA LEU A 30 -5.34 11.71 -17.37
C LEU A 30 -6.32 10.53 -17.28
N TYR A 31 -6.25 9.69 -18.26
CA TYR A 31 -6.85 8.36 -18.27
C TYR A 31 -5.78 7.37 -18.74
N SER A 32 -5.48 6.39 -17.93
CA SER A 32 -4.49 5.37 -18.27
C SER A 32 -4.98 3.99 -17.83
N LEU A 33 -4.70 3.00 -18.62
CA LEU A 33 -4.93 1.59 -18.30
C LEU A 33 -3.75 0.99 -17.52
N LEU A 34 -2.86 1.82 -17.00
CA LEU A 34 -1.71 1.38 -16.24
C LEU A 34 -2.17 0.78 -14.90
N ASP A 35 -2.23 -0.53 -14.85
CA ASP A 35 -2.40 -1.28 -13.60
C ASP A 35 -1.03 -1.51 -12.95
N VAL A 36 -0.85 -0.98 -11.77
CA VAL A 36 0.38 -1.19 -10.99
C VAL A 36 0.10 -1.91 -9.66
N GLY A 37 -1.15 -1.87 -9.22
CA GLY A 37 -1.57 -2.46 -7.95
C GLY A 37 -1.58 -3.98 -7.99
N ASN A 38 -2.26 -4.55 -8.98
CA ASN A 38 -2.40 -5.99 -9.12
C ASN A 38 -1.05 -6.69 -9.36
N PRO A 39 -0.20 -6.30 -10.34
CA PRO A 39 1.09 -6.95 -10.53
C PRO A 39 1.99 -6.83 -9.31
N TYR A 40 1.94 -5.70 -8.59
CA TYR A 40 2.69 -5.55 -7.35
C TYR A 40 2.22 -6.52 -6.27
N MET A 41 0.92 -6.54 -6.00
CA MET A 41 0.31 -7.44 -5.01
C MET A 41 0.54 -8.91 -5.34
N TYR A 42 0.45 -9.27 -6.63
CA TYR A 42 0.55 -10.64 -7.10
C TYR A 42 1.92 -11.29 -6.77
N LEU A 43 3.00 -10.50 -6.71
CA LEU A 43 4.30 -10.99 -6.25
C LEU A 43 4.26 -11.57 -4.84
N GLY A 44 3.32 -11.14 -4.01
CA GLY A 44 3.16 -11.64 -2.64
C GLY A 44 2.87 -13.14 -2.56
N TYR A 45 2.26 -13.72 -3.57
CA TYR A 45 1.98 -15.16 -3.62
C TYR A 45 3.25 -16.02 -3.67
N PHE A 46 4.36 -15.46 -4.13
CA PHE A 46 5.63 -16.14 -4.30
C PHE A 46 6.63 -15.90 -3.17
N ILE A 47 6.26 -15.10 -2.17
CA ILE A 47 7.13 -14.76 -1.04
C ILE A 47 6.70 -15.56 0.20
N HIS A 48 7.63 -16.33 0.75
CA HIS A 48 7.37 -17.22 1.87
C HIS A 48 6.82 -16.50 3.11
N ASP A 49 7.42 -15.36 3.45
CA ASP A 49 7.11 -14.66 4.70
C ASP A 49 5.86 -13.76 4.57
N ILE A 50 5.29 -13.66 3.38
CA ILE A 50 4.13 -12.82 3.08
C ILE A 50 2.90 -13.65 2.80
N ASN A 51 3.07 -14.76 2.07
CA ASN A 51 1.94 -15.60 1.68
C ASN A 51 1.40 -16.37 2.90
N TYR A 52 0.30 -15.87 3.42
CA TYR A 52 -0.64 -16.66 4.21
C TYR A 52 -1.70 -17.12 3.24
N VAL A 53 -2.18 -18.31 3.34
CA VAL A 53 -3.28 -18.81 2.51
C VAL A 53 -4.50 -17.90 2.68
N LEU A 54 -4.64 -16.91 1.79
CA LEU A 54 -5.71 -15.92 1.77
C LEU A 54 -6.40 -16.00 0.42
N ASP A 55 -7.70 -15.77 0.39
CA ASP A 55 -8.39 -15.55 -0.87
C ASP A 55 -7.89 -14.27 -1.57
N TYR A 56 -8.27 -14.08 -2.84
CA TYR A 56 -7.80 -12.94 -3.63
C TYR A 56 -8.18 -11.59 -2.99
N GLY A 57 -9.39 -11.47 -2.49
CA GLY A 57 -9.87 -10.22 -1.88
C GLY A 57 -9.07 -9.86 -0.62
N GLU A 58 -8.78 -10.83 0.23
CA GLU A 58 -7.94 -10.64 1.43
C GLU A 58 -6.48 -10.37 1.05
N ALA A 59 -5.94 -11.07 0.05
CA ALA A 59 -4.58 -10.87 -0.43
C ALA A 59 -4.34 -9.43 -0.92
N CYS A 60 -5.27 -8.84 -1.65
CA CYS A 60 -5.20 -7.44 -2.10
C CYS A 60 -5.00 -6.46 -0.93
N LEU A 61 -5.67 -6.69 0.18
CA LEU A 61 -5.60 -5.81 1.36
C LEU A 61 -4.30 -6.00 2.16
N VAL A 62 -3.76 -7.22 2.18
CA VAL A 62 -2.69 -7.61 3.10
C VAL A 62 -1.32 -7.60 2.44
N TYR A 63 -1.18 -8.15 1.23
CA TYR A 63 0.13 -8.38 0.62
C TYR A 63 0.85 -7.10 0.26
N ALA A 64 0.18 -6.16 -0.40
CA ALA A 64 0.83 -4.93 -0.86
C ALA A 64 1.54 -4.16 0.26
N GLY A 65 0.92 -4.08 1.44
CA GLY A 65 1.53 -3.43 2.60
C GLY A 65 2.76 -4.15 3.15
N LYS A 66 2.73 -5.49 3.16
CA LYS A 66 3.85 -6.32 3.63
C LYS A 66 5.00 -6.34 2.63
N LEU A 67 4.69 -6.37 1.32
CA LEU A 67 5.68 -6.24 0.25
C LEU A 67 6.43 -4.91 0.37
N MET A 68 5.70 -3.80 0.57
CA MET A 68 6.30 -2.49 0.79
C MET A 68 7.25 -2.49 2.02
N GLY A 69 6.88 -3.18 3.09
CA GLY A 69 7.74 -3.38 4.26
C GLY A 69 8.99 -4.20 3.93
N LEU A 70 8.82 -5.32 3.21
CA LEU A 70 9.92 -6.20 2.80
C LEU A 70 10.91 -5.49 1.87
N ALA A 71 10.44 -4.58 1.00
CA ALA A 71 11.29 -3.78 0.13
C ALA A 71 12.40 -3.01 0.89
N GLY A 72 12.14 -2.66 2.15
CA GLY A 72 13.12 -1.97 3.00
C GLY A 72 14.32 -2.81 3.42
N TYR A 73 14.24 -4.12 3.29
CA TYR A 73 15.33 -5.05 3.64
C TYR A 73 16.14 -5.50 2.42
N GLY A 74 15.62 -5.28 1.21
CA GLY A 74 16.27 -5.68 -0.04
C GLY A 74 17.10 -4.58 -0.69
N LYS A 75 17.85 -4.99 -1.70
CA LYS A 75 18.62 -4.11 -2.58
C LYS A 75 18.04 -4.13 -3.98
N VAL A 76 17.99 -2.99 -4.61
CA VAL A 76 17.62 -2.90 -6.02
C VAL A 76 18.68 -3.61 -6.86
N ARG A 77 18.24 -4.55 -7.68
CA ARG A 77 19.06 -5.23 -8.69
C ARG A 77 18.84 -4.55 -10.04
N ASP A 78 19.82 -3.83 -10.54
CA ASP A 78 19.68 -3.07 -11.78
C ASP A 78 19.35 -3.98 -12.97
N GLU A 79 19.90 -5.18 -13.00
CA GLU A 79 19.65 -6.21 -14.02
C GLU A 79 18.22 -6.77 -14.01
N TRP A 80 17.47 -6.56 -12.93
CA TRP A 80 16.07 -6.99 -12.81
C TRP A 80 15.06 -5.89 -13.14
N VAL A 81 15.52 -4.65 -13.30
CA VAL A 81 14.63 -3.49 -13.54
C VAL A 81 13.88 -3.63 -14.86
N GLU A 82 14.60 -3.95 -15.95
CA GLU A 82 13.97 -4.12 -17.27
C GLU A 82 13.00 -5.32 -17.31
N PRO A 83 13.38 -6.52 -16.87
CA PRO A 83 12.45 -7.65 -16.80
C PRO A 83 11.19 -7.38 -15.97
N LEU A 84 11.31 -6.69 -14.83
CA LEU A 84 10.18 -6.31 -14.01
C LEU A 84 9.32 -5.23 -14.68
N THR A 85 9.93 -4.27 -15.35
CA THR A 85 9.18 -3.27 -16.14
C THR A 85 8.36 -3.95 -17.25
N ASP A 86 8.94 -4.91 -17.95
CA ASP A 86 8.23 -5.75 -18.94
C ASP A 86 7.06 -6.52 -18.31
N TYR A 87 7.27 -7.08 -17.12
CA TYR A 87 6.24 -7.79 -16.35
C TYR A 87 5.04 -6.88 -16.09
N TYR A 88 5.25 -5.66 -15.55
CA TYR A 88 4.16 -4.69 -15.34
C TYR A 88 3.46 -4.30 -16.64
N HIS A 89 4.20 -4.08 -17.72
CA HIS A 89 3.61 -3.73 -19.03
C HIS A 89 2.81 -4.86 -19.66
N LYS A 90 3.17 -6.11 -19.43
CA LYS A 90 2.38 -7.26 -19.90
C LYS A 90 1.02 -7.34 -19.23
N TRP A 91 0.95 -7.11 -17.92
CA TRP A 91 -0.31 -7.01 -17.20
C TRP A 91 -1.25 -5.96 -17.82
N ASN A 92 -0.70 -4.86 -18.28
CA ASN A 92 -1.47 -3.76 -18.87
C ASN A 92 -1.94 -4.02 -20.30
N ARG A 93 -1.17 -4.79 -21.09
CA ARG A 93 -1.49 -5.03 -22.50
C ARG A 93 -2.57 -6.08 -22.72
N GLU A 94 -2.63 -7.06 -21.88
CA GLU A 94 -3.42 -8.27 -22.10
C GLU A 94 -4.71 -8.31 -21.28
N GLY A 95 -4.99 -7.24 -20.53
CA GLY A 95 -6.13 -7.17 -19.62
C GLY A 95 -5.92 -8.07 -18.41
N TYR A 96 -6.51 -7.68 -17.30
CA TYR A 96 -6.40 -8.46 -16.08
C TYR A 96 -7.50 -9.53 -15.99
N ASN A 97 -7.11 -10.76 -16.13
CA ASN A 97 -7.79 -11.90 -15.51
C ASN A 97 -6.75 -12.99 -15.23
N PRO A 98 -6.31 -13.18 -13.98
CA PRO A 98 -5.28 -14.17 -13.67
C PRO A 98 -5.68 -15.59 -14.06
N VAL A 99 -6.98 -15.89 -14.17
CA VAL A 99 -7.49 -17.19 -14.61
C VAL A 99 -7.45 -17.33 -16.14
N GLU A 100 -7.85 -16.27 -16.85
CA GLU A 100 -7.95 -16.30 -18.31
C GLU A 100 -6.62 -15.96 -19.02
N ASN A 101 -5.74 -15.17 -18.37
CA ASN A 101 -4.57 -14.56 -19.01
C ASN A 101 -3.23 -15.19 -18.63
N ASN A 102 -3.23 -16.44 -18.13
CA ASN A 102 -1.98 -17.19 -17.89
C ASN A 102 -0.95 -16.42 -17.00
N ALA A 103 -1.42 -15.81 -15.92
CA ALA A 103 -0.53 -15.14 -14.95
C ALA A 103 0.65 -16.03 -14.47
N PRO A 104 0.50 -17.35 -14.29
CA PRO A 104 1.63 -18.25 -14.07
C PRO A 104 2.69 -18.22 -15.14
N GLY A 105 2.29 -18.14 -16.40
CA GLY A 105 3.25 -18.03 -17.51
C GLY A 105 4.08 -16.75 -17.45
N TYR A 106 3.48 -15.65 -16.99
CA TYR A 106 4.22 -14.40 -16.80
C TYR A 106 5.24 -14.49 -15.68
N MET A 107 4.91 -15.16 -14.59
CA MET A 107 5.84 -15.36 -13.49
C MET A 107 6.97 -16.30 -13.88
N GLU A 108 6.68 -17.36 -14.62
CA GLU A 108 7.71 -18.28 -15.13
C GLU A 108 8.67 -17.56 -16.10
N GLU A 109 8.14 -16.74 -16.99
CA GLU A 109 8.95 -15.93 -17.91
C GLU A 109 9.81 -14.90 -17.18
N LEU A 110 9.22 -14.21 -16.19
CA LEU A 110 9.97 -13.30 -15.31
C LEU A 110 11.09 -14.05 -14.60
N GLY A 111 10.78 -15.18 -13.99
CA GLY A 111 11.76 -16.00 -13.28
C GLY A 111 12.94 -16.38 -14.17
N LYS A 112 12.69 -16.84 -15.39
CA LYS A 112 13.74 -17.16 -16.37
C LYS A 112 14.64 -15.96 -16.68
N LYS A 113 14.06 -14.76 -16.78
CA LYS A 113 14.81 -13.54 -17.07
C LYS A 113 15.67 -13.05 -15.91
N ILE A 114 15.22 -13.24 -14.67
CA ILE A 114 15.92 -12.75 -13.47
C ILE A 114 16.70 -13.84 -12.74
N GLY A 115 16.67 -15.08 -13.23
CA GLY A 115 17.39 -16.20 -12.63
C GLY A 115 16.76 -16.75 -11.35
N LEU A 116 15.44 -16.49 -11.14
CA LEU A 116 14.68 -17.02 -10.03
C LEU A 116 13.66 -18.07 -10.51
N SER A 117 13.33 -19.02 -9.65
CA SER A 117 12.32 -20.03 -9.95
C SER A 117 11.02 -19.67 -9.25
N PHE A 118 9.95 -19.47 -10.03
CA PHE A 118 8.59 -19.35 -9.54
C PHE A 118 7.87 -20.65 -9.90
N VAL A 119 7.59 -21.46 -8.90
CA VAL A 119 6.89 -22.73 -9.11
C VAL A 119 5.42 -22.55 -8.78
N TYR A 120 4.61 -22.79 -9.79
CA TYR A 120 3.16 -22.80 -9.70
C TYR A 120 2.65 -24.25 -9.64
N CYS A 121 1.74 -24.54 -8.74
CA CYS A 121 1.06 -25.83 -8.69
C CYS A 121 -0.42 -25.63 -9.00
N TRP A 122 -0.81 -26.09 -10.18
CA TRP A 122 -2.17 -26.14 -10.64
C TRP A 122 -2.66 -27.59 -10.58
N ASP A 123 -3.09 -28.06 -9.44
CA ASP A 123 -3.72 -29.39 -9.41
C ASP A 123 -5.25 -29.34 -9.54
N ASP A 124 -5.85 -28.18 -9.24
CA ASP A 124 -7.29 -27.95 -9.47
C ASP A 124 -7.59 -26.43 -9.54
N MET A 125 -8.32 -25.99 -10.58
CA MET A 125 -8.70 -24.58 -10.77
C MET A 125 -9.67 -24.07 -9.68
N SER A 126 -10.31 -24.93 -8.91
CA SER A 126 -11.18 -24.56 -7.79
C SER A 126 -10.40 -24.14 -6.54
N GLU A 127 -9.10 -24.43 -6.48
CA GLU A 127 -8.23 -24.20 -5.34
C GLU A 127 -7.11 -23.19 -5.67
N PHE A 128 -7.38 -22.26 -6.59
CA PHE A 128 -6.45 -21.22 -7.09
C PHE A 128 -5.67 -20.47 -5.99
N TYR A 129 -6.20 -20.43 -4.78
CA TYR A 129 -5.66 -19.66 -3.67
C TYR A 129 -4.75 -20.44 -2.72
N GLU A 130 -4.71 -21.75 -2.83
CA GLU A 130 -4.01 -22.59 -1.84
C GLU A 130 -2.59 -23.02 -2.26
N HIS A 131 -2.16 -22.83 -3.52
CA HIS A 131 -1.13 -23.70 -4.11
C HIS A 131 0.19 -23.09 -4.61
N ALA A 132 0.69 -21.99 -4.08
CA ALA A 132 2.13 -21.84 -4.13
C ALA A 132 2.75 -22.73 -3.05
N HIS A 133 3.25 -23.92 -3.39
CA HIS A 133 3.88 -24.81 -2.40
C HIS A 133 4.86 -24.01 -1.52
N PRO A 134 4.71 -24.04 -0.18
CA PRO A 134 5.53 -23.25 0.73
C PRO A 134 7.04 -23.45 0.53
N GLU A 135 7.43 -24.63 0.09
CA GLU A 135 8.83 -25.02 -0.15
C GLU A 135 9.44 -24.35 -1.39
N HIS A 136 8.61 -23.90 -2.34
CA HIS A 136 9.07 -23.25 -3.57
C HIS A 136 8.98 -21.72 -3.53
N ARG A 137 8.54 -21.14 -2.41
CA ARG A 137 8.46 -19.70 -2.26
C ARG A 137 9.82 -19.09 -1.99
N LEU A 138 10.05 -17.93 -2.55
CA LEU A 138 11.29 -17.17 -2.36
C LEU A 138 11.46 -16.76 -0.90
N LYS A 139 12.68 -16.79 -0.41
CA LYS A 139 13.08 -16.46 0.96
C LYS A 139 14.34 -15.60 0.97
N GLY A 140 14.59 -14.95 2.10
CA GLY A 140 15.84 -14.23 2.34
C GLY A 140 16.10 -13.10 1.36
N ASP A 141 17.35 -12.95 0.96
CA ASP A 141 17.80 -11.82 0.15
C ASP A 141 17.15 -11.79 -1.24
N ASP A 142 16.95 -12.94 -1.88
CA ASP A 142 16.30 -12.97 -3.20
C ASP A 142 14.86 -12.48 -3.16
N ALA A 143 14.11 -12.82 -2.11
CA ALA A 143 12.77 -12.32 -1.89
C ALA A 143 12.78 -10.80 -1.64
N ALA A 144 13.64 -10.34 -0.75
CA ALA A 144 13.75 -8.93 -0.41
C ALA A 144 14.22 -8.07 -1.60
N ASP A 145 15.23 -8.54 -2.35
CA ASP A 145 15.77 -7.85 -3.52
C ASP A 145 14.76 -7.80 -4.68
N LEU A 146 14.00 -8.88 -4.90
CA LEU A 146 12.91 -8.89 -5.88
C LEU A 146 11.90 -7.79 -5.56
N ILE A 147 11.48 -7.71 -4.30
CA ILE A 147 10.46 -6.74 -3.92
C ILE A 147 11.03 -5.32 -3.86
N ALA A 148 12.27 -5.11 -3.45
CA ALA A 148 12.92 -3.80 -3.52
C ALA A 148 13.03 -3.31 -4.97
N THR A 149 13.36 -4.18 -5.92
CA THR A 149 13.44 -3.84 -7.34
C THR A 149 12.05 -3.59 -7.92
N SER A 150 11.06 -4.42 -7.58
CA SER A 150 9.68 -4.22 -7.99
C SER A 150 9.10 -2.92 -7.44
N GLN A 151 9.38 -2.56 -6.18
CA GLN A 151 8.99 -1.28 -5.58
C GLN A 151 9.56 -0.09 -6.37
N LYS A 152 10.84 -0.18 -6.76
CA LYS A 152 11.46 0.85 -7.62
C LYS A 152 10.74 0.98 -8.96
N VAL A 153 10.46 -0.14 -9.63
CA VAL A 153 9.74 -0.15 -10.92
C VAL A 153 8.34 0.45 -10.76
N PHE A 154 7.59 0.02 -9.76
CA PHE A 154 6.28 0.57 -9.40
C PHE A 154 6.34 2.10 -9.23
N GLU A 155 7.31 2.59 -8.45
CA GLU A 155 7.49 4.03 -8.24
C GLU A 155 7.84 4.79 -9.52
N ASP A 156 8.67 4.22 -10.36
CA ASP A 156 9.11 4.86 -11.60
C ASP A 156 7.95 4.92 -12.62
N LEU A 157 7.20 3.85 -12.77
CA LEU A 157 6.04 3.79 -13.67
C LEU A 157 5.00 4.84 -13.29
N VAL A 158 4.56 4.85 -12.02
CA VAL A 158 3.56 5.82 -11.56
C VAL A 158 4.09 7.25 -11.64
N PHE A 159 5.34 7.47 -11.19
CA PHE A 159 5.91 8.81 -11.22
C PHE A 159 6.04 9.36 -12.63
N ASN A 160 6.46 8.54 -13.59
CA ASN A 160 6.58 8.94 -14.99
C ASN A 160 5.23 9.28 -15.61
N GLU A 161 4.16 8.56 -15.22
CA GLU A 161 2.81 8.82 -15.68
C GLU A 161 2.27 10.18 -15.19
N ILE A 162 2.48 10.52 -13.92
CA ILE A 162 1.92 11.74 -13.32
C ILE A 162 2.81 12.99 -13.45
N LYS A 163 4.11 12.80 -13.59
CA LYS A 163 5.08 13.89 -13.62
C LYS A 163 4.78 14.96 -14.69
N PRO A 164 4.40 14.63 -15.95
CA PRO A 164 4.05 15.62 -16.94
C PRO A 164 2.94 16.58 -16.49
N PHE A 165 1.91 16.05 -15.82
CA PHE A 165 0.78 16.85 -15.31
C PHE A 165 1.19 17.70 -14.11
N ILE A 166 2.02 17.17 -13.21
CA ILE A 166 2.59 17.97 -12.11
C ILE A 166 3.39 19.14 -12.67
N ASP A 167 4.18 18.91 -13.73
CA ASP A 167 5.03 19.92 -14.36
C ASP A 167 4.20 20.96 -15.14
N GLU A 168 3.09 20.55 -15.72
CA GLU A 168 2.16 21.44 -16.42
C GLU A 168 1.40 22.34 -15.45
N TYR A 169 0.75 21.74 -14.45
CA TYR A 169 -0.20 22.50 -13.59
C TYR A 169 0.47 23.17 -12.39
N LYS A 170 1.58 22.69 -11.89
CA LYS A 170 2.39 23.29 -10.80
C LYS A 170 1.54 23.65 -9.56
N THR A 171 0.60 22.77 -9.22
CA THR A 171 -0.37 22.95 -8.13
C THR A 171 -0.17 21.95 -7.01
N ASN A 172 -0.95 22.05 -5.93
CA ASN A 172 -1.03 21.00 -4.93
C ASN A 172 -1.57 19.71 -5.55
N VAL A 173 -1.14 18.57 -5.05
CA VAL A 173 -1.52 17.24 -5.53
C VAL A 173 -2.30 16.52 -4.44
N CYS A 174 -3.39 15.88 -4.80
CA CYS A 174 -4.11 14.94 -3.94
C CYS A 174 -3.98 13.53 -4.53
N LEU A 175 -3.56 12.56 -3.73
CA LEU A 175 -3.41 11.17 -4.13
C LEU A 175 -4.52 10.34 -3.47
N THR A 176 -5.22 9.54 -4.25
CA THR A 176 -6.31 8.66 -3.83
C THR A 176 -6.24 7.32 -4.56
N GLY A 177 -7.04 6.34 -4.12
CA GLY A 177 -7.01 4.96 -4.58
C GLY A 177 -6.15 4.08 -3.69
N GLY A 178 -6.29 2.75 -3.79
CA GLY A 178 -5.57 1.79 -2.96
C GLY A 178 -4.05 1.91 -3.06
N CYS A 179 -3.52 2.19 -4.25
CA CYS A 179 -2.09 2.41 -4.47
C CYS A 179 -1.56 3.68 -3.78
N ALA A 180 -2.42 4.65 -3.41
CA ALA A 180 -2.03 5.80 -2.60
C ALA A 180 -1.68 5.46 -1.14
N LEU A 181 -1.86 4.20 -0.73
CA LEU A 181 -1.33 3.67 0.53
C LEU A 181 0.18 3.36 0.45
N ASN A 182 0.80 3.45 -0.73
CA ASN A 182 2.24 3.26 -0.88
C ASN A 182 3.01 4.52 -0.44
N ILE A 183 3.51 4.49 0.79
CA ILE A 183 4.19 5.63 1.42
C ILE A 183 5.52 5.99 0.77
N LEU A 184 6.21 5.02 0.14
CA LEU A 184 7.50 5.25 -0.53
C LEU A 184 7.29 6.11 -1.77
N LEU A 185 6.34 5.74 -2.62
CA LEU A 185 5.95 6.54 -3.78
C LEU A 185 5.43 7.92 -3.38
N ASN A 186 4.55 7.98 -2.37
CA ASN A 186 4.02 9.26 -1.88
C ASN A 186 5.14 10.20 -1.42
N SER A 187 6.16 9.66 -0.74
CA SER A 187 7.34 10.41 -0.33
C SER A 187 8.15 10.94 -1.51
N LYS A 188 8.33 10.13 -2.56
CA LYS A 188 9.01 10.52 -3.80
C LYS A 188 8.29 11.68 -4.49
N ILE A 189 6.96 11.56 -4.66
CA ILE A 189 6.12 12.61 -5.26
C ILE A 189 6.18 13.89 -4.40
N ARG A 190 6.02 13.77 -3.08
CA ARG A 190 6.09 14.92 -2.15
C ARG A 190 7.41 15.65 -2.25
N LYS A 191 8.53 14.93 -2.24
CA LYS A 191 9.87 15.54 -2.37
C LYS A 191 10.01 16.30 -3.70
N TYR A 192 9.53 15.73 -4.79
CA TYR A 192 9.58 16.35 -6.10
C TYR A 192 8.73 17.62 -6.16
N VAL A 193 7.47 17.55 -5.77
CA VAL A 193 6.50 18.66 -5.79
C VAL A 193 6.97 19.80 -4.88
N LYS A 194 7.43 19.47 -3.67
CA LYS A 194 7.93 20.46 -2.71
C LYS A 194 9.19 21.14 -3.20
N LYS A 195 10.18 20.37 -3.66
CA LYS A 195 11.46 20.91 -4.13
C LYS A 195 11.33 21.79 -5.36
N LYS A 196 10.49 21.37 -6.31
CA LYS A 196 10.42 22.02 -7.62
C LYS A 196 9.42 23.18 -7.66
N TYR A 197 8.30 23.07 -6.97
CA TYR A 197 7.18 24.01 -7.08
C TYR A 197 6.78 24.65 -5.74
N ASN A 198 7.35 24.24 -4.62
CA ASN A 198 6.95 24.63 -3.28
C ASN A 198 5.44 24.39 -3.04
N LYS A 199 4.94 23.26 -3.50
CA LYS A 199 3.55 22.83 -3.36
C LYS A 199 3.46 21.63 -2.42
N GLU A 200 2.24 21.31 -1.98
CA GLU A 200 1.97 20.23 -1.03
C GLU A 200 1.34 19.03 -1.73
N VAL A 201 1.58 17.86 -1.14
CA VAL A 201 0.91 16.62 -1.53
C VAL A 201 0.06 16.15 -0.35
N TYR A 202 -1.22 15.96 -0.60
CA TYR A 202 -2.18 15.45 0.36
C TYR A 202 -2.53 14.00 0.01
N VAL A 203 -2.56 13.15 1.02
CA VAL A 203 -3.05 11.77 0.94
C VAL A 203 -4.04 11.59 2.08
N ALA A 204 -5.26 11.19 1.77
CA ALA A 204 -6.25 10.94 2.81
C ALA A 204 -5.82 9.73 3.67
N PRO A 205 -6.08 9.74 4.98
CA PRO A 205 -5.74 8.62 5.87
C PRO A 205 -6.33 7.29 5.39
N ASN A 206 -7.50 7.33 4.79
CA ASN A 206 -8.19 6.21 4.19
C ASN A 206 -8.41 6.49 2.70
N SER A 207 -7.35 6.41 1.91
CA SER A 207 -7.33 6.77 0.50
C SER A 207 -7.92 5.68 -0.43
N SER A 208 -8.18 4.47 0.07
CA SER A 208 -8.80 3.35 -0.65
C SER A 208 -10.33 3.41 -0.60
N ASP A 209 -11.01 2.40 -1.14
CA ASP A 209 -12.46 2.25 -1.16
C ASP A 209 -13.10 2.35 0.23
N CYS A 210 -12.38 1.93 1.28
CA CYS A 210 -12.83 2.10 2.66
C CYS A 210 -13.08 3.57 3.04
N GLY A 211 -12.53 4.54 2.30
CA GLY A 211 -12.74 5.97 2.52
C GLY A 211 -13.97 6.56 1.81
N LEU A 212 -14.65 5.80 0.95
CA LEU A 212 -15.78 6.29 0.15
C LEU A 212 -16.92 6.84 1.00
N ALA A 213 -17.32 6.12 2.05
CA ALA A 213 -18.38 6.57 2.95
C ALA A 213 -18.05 7.92 3.61
N THR A 214 -16.80 8.08 4.09
CA THR A 214 -16.33 9.35 4.67
C THR A 214 -16.29 10.44 3.61
N GLY A 215 -15.84 10.13 2.38
CA GLY A 215 -15.81 11.06 1.27
C GLY A 215 -17.20 11.57 0.89
N LEU A 216 -18.20 10.69 0.84
CA LEU A 216 -19.60 11.04 0.56
C LEU A 216 -20.19 11.96 1.64
N ILE A 217 -19.93 11.66 2.92
CA ILE A 217 -20.37 12.51 4.03
C ILE A 217 -19.72 13.89 3.94
N LEU A 218 -18.42 13.95 3.69
CA LEU A 218 -17.70 15.24 3.55
C LEU A 218 -18.18 16.05 2.35
N ASP A 219 -18.51 15.39 1.23
CA ASP A 219 -19.07 16.10 0.07
C ASP A 219 -20.48 16.63 0.35
N TYR A 220 -21.28 15.92 1.12
CA TYR A 220 -22.61 16.36 1.53
C TYR A 220 -22.55 17.50 2.56
N VAL A 221 -21.79 17.33 3.63
CA VAL A 221 -21.72 18.28 4.75
C VAL A 221 -20.92 19.54 4.39
N ARG A 222 -19.85 19.38 3.63
CA ARG A 222 -18.92 20.46 3.21
C ARG A 222 -18.50 21.37 4.36
N PRO A 223 -17.81 20.83 5.37
CA PRO A 223 -17.44 21.61 6.54
C PRO A 223 -16.55 22.78 6.14
N SER A 224 -16.74 23.94 6.81
CA SER A 224 -15.95 25.15 6.56
C SER A 224 -14.47 24.99 6.92
N THR A 225 -14.18 24.13 7.90
CA THR A 225 -12.81 23.74 8.30
C THR A 225 -12.64 22.26 8.02
N PRO A 226 -11.59 21.87 7.27
CA PRO A 226 -11.32 20.45 7.05
C PRO A 226 -11.14 19.72 8.39
N PRO A 227 -11.85 18.60 8.64
CA PRO A 227 -11.64 17.81 9.86
C PRO A 227 -10.30 17.11 9.80
N ASP A 228 -9.66 16.91 10.96
CA ASP A 228 -8.58 15.95 11.09
C ASP A 228 -9.19 14.54 11.09
N LEU A 229 -9.06 13.85 9.99
CA LEU A 229 -9.59 12.50 9.84
C LEU A 229 -8.66 11.43 10.39
N THR A 230 -7.41 11.77 10.67
CA THR A 230 -6.39 10.78 11.06
C THR A 230 -6.76 10.09 12.38
N TYR A 231 -7.21 10.87 13.35
CA TYR A 231 -7.55 10.41 14.70
C TYR A 231 -9.01 10.74 15.04
N ALA A 232 -9.91 10.54 14.07
CA ALA A 232 -11.31 10.93 14.19
C ALA A 232 -12.20 9.89 14.88
N GLY A 233 -11.66 8.75 15.28
CA GLY A 233 -12.40 7.72 16.00
C GLY A 233 -12.57 8.03 17.50
N GLU A 234 -13.31 7.16 18.18
CA GLU A 234 -13.48 7.21 19.63
C GLU A 234 -12.22 6.73 20.35
N ASP A 235 -12.14 6.99 21.65
CA ASP A 235 -11.08 6.43 22.50
C ASP A 235 -11.02 4.91 22.37
N VAL A 236 -9.84 4.38 22.07
CA VAL A 236 -9.66 2.95 21.75
C VAL A 236 -9.75 2.06 22.96
N ILE A 237 -9.58 2.65 24.16
CA ILE A 237 -9.41 1.90 25.40
C ILE A 237 -10.52 2.25 26.38
N ASP A 238 -11.41 1.29 26.62
CA ASP A 238 -12.01 1.14 27.95
C ASP A 238 -10.90 0.67 28.90
N LYS A 239 -10.38 1.59 29.71
CA LYS A 239 -9.19 1.33 30.53
C LYS A 239 -9.44 0.22 31.55
N ASP A 240 -10.64 0.16 32.12
CA ASP A 240 -10.97 -0.81 33.15
C ASP A 240 -11.07 -2.22 32.56
N MET A 241 -11.72 -2.36 31.40
CA MET A 241 -11.75 -3.61 30.64
C MET A 241 -10.36 -4.04 30.19
N PHE A 242 -9.56 -3.11 29.66
CA PHE A 242 -8.21 -3.41 29.16
C PHE A 242 -7.30 -3.94 30.26
N PHE A 243 -7.23 -3.26 31.40
CA PHE A 243 -6.38 -3.67 32.51
C PHE A 243 -6.83 -5.01 33.10
N SER A 244 -8.13 -5.18 33.27
CA SER A 244 -8.71 -6.45 33.72
C SER A 244 -8.38 -7.61 32.78
N TYR A 245 -8.43 -7.37 31.46
CA TYR A 245 -8.04 -8.37 30.45
C TYR A 245 -6.55 -8.70 30.50
N CYS A 246 -5.68 -7.70 30.60
CA CYS A 246 -4.24 -7.90 30.71
C CYS A 246 -3.88 -8.72 31.95
N ASP A 247 -4.48 -8.42 33.08
CA ASP A 247 -4.27 -9.18 34.35
C ASP A 247 -4.75 -10.62 34.20
N MET A 248 -5.94 -10.82 33.65
CA MET A 248 -6.50 -12.17 33.41
C MET A 248 -5.62 -13.01 32.47
N LYS A 249 -4.98 -12.37 31.47
CA LYS A 249 -4.10 -13.02 30.48
C LYS A 249 -2.63 -13.03 30.89
N ASN A 250 -2.31 -12.52 32.08
CA ASN A 250 -0.93 -12.35 32.56
C ASN A 250 -0.05 -11.59 31.56
N GLN A 251 -0.63 -10.54 30.94
CA GLN A 251 0.06 -9.66 30.00
C GLN A 251 0.61 -8.46 30.73
N LYS A 252 1.87 -8.11 30.47
CA LYS A 252 2.48 -6.91 31.03
C LYS A 252 2.12 -5.71 30.16
N TYR A 253 1.66 -4.64 30.79
CA TYR A 253 1.40 -3.35 30.15
C TYR A 253 2.17 -2.23 30.85
N TYR A 254 2.37 -1.13 30.13
CA TYR A 254 3.11 0.04 30.59
C TYR A 254 2.21 1.27 30.39
N ASN A 255 1.77 1.87 31.48
CA ASN A 255 0.89 3.03 31.47
C ASN A 255 1.50 4.26 32.17
N ASP A 256 2.70 4.13 32.71
CA ASP A 256 3.42 5.20 33.39
C ASP A 256 4.58 5.71 32.49
N PRO A 257 4.66 7.01 32.24
CA PRO A 257 5.78 7.61 31.50
C PRO A 257 7.17 7.32 32.08
N THR A 258 7.28 7.03 33.38
CA THR A 258 8.55 6.67 34.03
C THR A 258 9.10 5.32 33.54
N GLU A 259 8.23 4.46 33.01
CA GLU A 259 8.61 3.15 32.46
C GLU A 259 9.12 3.22 30.99
N LEU A 260 9.04 4.38 30.33
CA LEU A 260 9.46 4.54 28.93
C LEU A 260 10.93 4.17 28.70
N LYS A 261 11.79 4.36 29.70
CA LYS A 261 13.19 3.94 29.63
C LYS A 261 13.28 2.40 29.47
N THR A 262 12.50 1.67 30.26
CA THR A 262 12.45 0.20 30.18
C THR A 262 11.95 -0.27 28.82
N VAL A 263 10.93 0.40 28.28
CA VAL A 263 10.41 0.12 26.93
C VAL A 263 11.52 0.37 25.87
N ALA A 264 12.20 1.51 25.95
CA ALA A 264 13.28 1.85 25.03
C ALA A 264 14.45 0.86 25.08
N ASP A 265 14.85 0.42 26.29
CA ASP A 265 15.93 -0.55 26.47
C ASP A 265 15.51 -1.94 25.95
N ASN A 266 14.26 -2.31 26.12
CA ASN A 266 13.72 -3.55 25.59
C ASN A 266 13.61 -3.53 24.04
N LEU A 267 13.24 -2.41 23.42
CA LEU A 267 13.25 -2.25 21.97
C LEU A 267 14.66 -2.40 21.41
N ARG A 268 15.67 -1.82 22.07
CA ARG A 268 17.08 -2.04 21.69
C ARG A 268 17.51 -3.50 21.78
N SER A 269 16.80 -4.31 22.55
CA SER A 269 17.03 -5.74 22.71
C SER A 269 16.12 -6.59 21.82
N SER A 270 15.63 -6.00 20.72
CA SER A 270 14.77 -6.67 19.73
C SER A 270 13.45 -7.24 20.29
N LYS A 271 12.89 -6.62 21.33
CA LYS A 271 11.54 -6.94 21.79
C LYS A 271 10.50 -6.13 21.02
N ILE A 272 9.33 -6.71 20.83
CA ILE A 272 8.21 -6.08 20.13
C ILE A 272 7.18 -5.62 21.16
N TYR A 273 6.66 -4.41 20.96
CA TYR A 273 5.61 -3.81 21.78
C TYR A 273 4.38 -3.45 20.95
N GLY A 274 3.20 -3.68 21.51
CA GLY A 274 1.97 -3.04 21.04
C GLY A 274 1.85 -1.65 21.67
N LEU A 275 1.78 -0.62 20.83
CA LEU A 275 1.50 0.75 21.26
C LEU A 275 0.02 1.05 21.00
N VAL A 276 -0.71 1.40 22.06
CA VAL A 276 -2.12 1.81 21.99
C VAL A 276 -2.29 3.08 22.82
N GLN A 277 -2.78 4.14 22.21
CA GLN A 277 -2.99 5.44 22.85
C GLN A 277 -4.03 6.28 22.12
N GLY A 278 -4.63 7.25 22.80
CA GLY A 278 -5.52 8.24 22.19
C GLY A 278 -6.75 7.65 21.52
N THR A 279 -7.21 8.32 20.48
CA THR A 279 -8.40 7.96 19.71
C THR A 279 -8.09 6.99 18.56
N SER A 280 -9.11 6.30 18.09
CA SER A 280 -9.02 5.37 16.96
C SER A 280 -8.56 6.08 15.70
N GLU A 281 -7.62 5.45 15.01
CA GLU A 281 -7.13 5.92 13.71
C GLU A 281 -8.11 5.56 12.60
N HIS A 282 -8.31 6.48 11.66
CA HIS A 282 -9.10 6.24 10.47
C HIS A 282 -8.20 5.75 9.33
N GLY A 283 -8.51 4.57 8.81
CA GLY A 283 -7.75 3.97 7.70
C GLY A 283 -7.00 2.68 8.06
N PRO A 284 -6.44 1.99 7.06
CA PRO A 284 -5.87 0.66 7.22
C PRO A 284 -4.44 0.66 7.79
N ARG A 285 -3.80 1.81 7.91
CA ARG A 285 -2.42 1.92 8.40
C ARG A 285 -2.39 2.33 9.87
N ALA A 286 -1.42 1.78 10.61
CA ALA A 286 -1.09 2.23 11.94
C ALA A 286 -0.31 3.54 11.86
N LEU A 287 -0.76 4.57 12.59
CA LEU A 287 -0.23 5.94 12.53
C LEU A 287 0.23 6.44 13.91
N GLY A 288 0.44 5.54 14.86
CA GLY A 288 1.00 5.84 16.18
C GLY A 288 0.03 5.64 17.34
N ASN A 289 -1.28 5.50 17.12
CA ASN A 289 -2.24 5.21 18.18
C ASN A 289 -2.54 3.71 18.34
N ARG A 290 -2.25 2.91 17.32
CA ARG A 290 -2.38 1.45 17.34
C ARG A 290 -1.26 0.81 16.50
N SER A 291 -0.07 0.71 17.06
CA SER A 291 1.12 0.30 16.33
C SER A 291 1.81 -0.89 16.98
N LEU A 292 2.45 -1.72 16.18
CA LEU A 292 3.50 -2.61 16.65
C LEU A 292 4.85 -1.94 16.41
N ILE A 293 5.68 -1.86 17.44
CA ILE A 293 7.01 -1.28 17.38
C ILE A 293 8.04 -2.30 17.87
N GLY A 294 9.18 -2.41 17.15
CA GLY A 294 10.25 -3.37 17.46
C GLY A 294 11.58 -3.00 16.82
#